data_4b0135c641643a3c4252cd23ea1f30db
#
_entry.id   4b0135c641643a3c4252cd23ea1f30db
#
_cell.length_a   1.000
_cell.length_b   1.000
_cell.length_c   1.000
_cell.angle_alpha   90.00
_cell.angle_beta   90.00
_cell.angle_gamma   90.00
#
_symmetry.space_group_name_H-M   'P 1'
#
loop_
_entity.id
_entity.type
_entity.pdbx_description
1 polymer ?
#
loop_
_entity_poly.entity_id
_entity_poly.type
_entity_poly.pdbx_seq_one_letter_code
_entity_poly.pdbx_strand_id
1 'polypeptide(L)'
;TNYPYQVPVAPPSFAWSSKMNATSSPLNLEVEKGFVVDGERLCLLPSGLFDRLLDSSAGIEIEIDENLWHIDIESFENSAGLVALAEASKAQFLDTEQHILVMNPADWMGVCQQILASKGYSMPHSVTGIDAHGGVEIIFESCPFLFICLGVLAGAWQRAEGRPVKTSCKGVDGKFVITLESFHELA
;
A
#
# COMPACT_ATOMS: atom_id res chain seq x y z
N THR A 1 30.66 26.74 -5.34
CA THR A 1 29.49 26.55 -6.23
C THR A 1 28.26 26.49 -5.34
N ASN A 2 27.56 27.62 -5.21
CA ASN A 2 26.31 27.71 -4.46
C ASN A 2 25.22 27.06 -5.30
N TYR A 3 24.63 25.98 -4.80
CA TYR A 3 23.36 25.46 -5.30
C TYR A 3 22.23 26.38 -4.81
N PRO A 4 21.46 27.01 -5.69
CA PRO A 4 20.43 27.99 -5.31
C PRO A 4 19.12 27.41 -4.75
N TYR A 5 19.03 26.11 -4.58
CA TYR A 5 17.81 25.46 -4.07
C TYR A 5 18.14 24.56 -2.89
N GLN A 6 18.09 25.12 -1.68
CA GLN A 6 17.83 24.31 -0.50
C GLN A 6 16.32 24.01 -0.48
N VAL A 7 15.95 22.82 -0.89
CA VAL A 7 14.61 22.32 -0.62
C VAL A 7 14.50 22.17 0.91
N PRO A 8 13.60 22.89 1.58
CA PRO A 8 13.41 22.68 3.01
C PRO A 8 12.89 21.26 3.20
N VAL A 9 13.67 20.41 3.84
CA VAL A 9 13.22 19.07 4.25
C VAL A 9 12.28 19.28 5.43
N ALA A 10 11.01 19.55 5.13
CA ALA A 10 9.98 19.50 6.15
C ALA A 10 9.70 18.03 6.48
N PRO A 11 9.66 17.66 7.77
CA PRO A 11 9.27 16.30 8.15
C PRO A 11 7.87 15.98 7.61
N PRO A 12 7.61 14.74 7.20
CA PRO A 12 6.34 14.35 6.58
C PRO A 12 5.09 14.73 7.40
N SER A 13 5.21 14.75 8.71
CA SER A 13 4.15 15.20 9.62
C SER A 13 3.78 16.68 9.49
N PHE A 14 4.62 17.48 8.83
CA PHE A 14 4.38 18.91 8.69
C PHE A 14 3.56 19.27 7.45
N ALA A 15 3.59 18.43 6.44
CA ALA A 15 2.87 18.67 5.18
C ALA A 15 1.33 18.65 5.35
N TRP A 16 0.85 18.12 6.44
CA TRP A 16 -0.58 17.85 6.66
C TRP A 16 -1.17 18.57 7.88
N SER A 17 -0.42 19.50 8.48
CA SER A 17 -0.99 20.30 9.54
C SER A 17 -2.06 21.22 8.95
N SER A 18 -3.17 21.34 9.65
CA SER A 18 -4.39 22.11 9.33
C SER A 18 -4.18 23.61 9.03
N LYS A 19 -2.94 24.05 8.83
CA LYS A 19 -2.57 25.43 8.49
C LYS A 19 -2.25 25.66 7.02
N MET A 20 -2.33 24.64 6.16
CA MET A 20 -2.35 24.88 4.72
C MET A 20 -3.71 25.51 4.39
N ASN A 21 -3.73 26.82 4.30
CA ASN A 21 -4.90 27.56 3.82
C ASN A 21 -5.30 26.96 2.47
N ALA A 22 -6.54 26.53 2.38
CA ALA A 22 -7.14 25.88 1.21
C ALA A 22 -7.05 26.68 -0.10
N THR A 23 -6.52 27.89 -0.06
CA THR A 23 -6.43 28.82 -1.20
C THR A 23 -5.14 28.72 -2.01
N SER A 24 -4.15 27.93 -1.59
CA SER A 24 -2.84 27.90 -2.27
C SER A 24 -2.36 26.51 -2.70
N SER A 25 -3.03 25.44 -2.33
CA SER A 25 -2.66 24.09 -2.78
C SER A 25 -3.66 23.59 -3.82
N PRO A 26 -3.21 23.20 -5.01
CA PRO A 26 -4.08 22.57 -6.00
C PRO A 26 -4.54 21.17 -5.57
N LEU A 27 -3.92 20.60 -4.53
CA LEU A 27 -4.21 19.27 -4.05
C LEU A 27 -5.10 19.34 -2.79
N ASN A 28 -6.30 18.80 -2.89
CA ASN A 28 -7.21 18.60 -1.77
C ASN A 28 -7.25 17.12 -1.40
N LEU A 29 -6.86 16.79 -0.16
CA LEU A 29 -6.89 15.42 0.34
C LEU A 29 -8.20 15.16 1.09
N GLU A 30 -9.05 14.34 0.52
CA GLU A 30 -10.20 13.74 1.21
C GLU A 30 -9.86 12.31 1.58
N VAL A 31 -9.97 11.95 2.86
CA VAL A 31 -9.55 10.63 3.37
C VAL A 31 -10.18 9.47 2.59
N GLU A 32 -11.45 9.61 2.22
CA GLU A 32 -12.18 8.59 1.47
C GLU A 32 -11.91 8.65 -0.04
N LYS A 33 -11.61 9.83 -0.59
CA LYS A 33 -11.47 10.05 -2.04
C LYS A 33 -10.02 10.22 -2.50
N GLY A 34 -9.08 10.38 -1.57
CA GLY A 34 -7.68 10.68 -1.89
C GLY A 34 -7.48 12.12 -2.37
N PHE A 35 -6.45 12.34 -3.17
CA PHE A 35 -6.20 13.63 -3.78
C PHE A 35 -7.14 13.84 -4.95
N VAL A 36 -7.82 14.99 -5.00
CA VAL A 36 -8.71 15.35 -6.10
C VAL A 36 -8.28 16.70 -6.68
N VAL A 37 -8.08 16.75 -8.00
CA VAL A 37 -7.77 17.95 -8.76
C VAL A 37 -8.70 18.00 -9.96
N ASP A 38 -9.43 19.08 -10.12
CA ASP A 38 -10.40 19.28 -11.23
C ASP A 38 -11.40 18.11 -11.40
N GLY A 39 -11.77 17.46 -10.27
CA GLY A 39 -12.68 16.32 -10.25
C GLY A 39 -12.00 14.97 -10.54
N GLU A 40 -10.72 14.94 -10.87
CA GLU A 40 -9.95 13.72 -11.08
C GLU A 40 -9.25 13.27 -9.81
N ARG A 41 -9.30 11.97 -9.54
CA ARG A 41 -8.60 11.36 -8.42
C ARG A 41 -7.14 11.12 -8.78
N LEU A 42 -6.25 11.60 -7.94
CA LEU A 42 -4.81 11.42 -8.06
C LEU A 42 -4.26 10.60 -6.89
N CYS A 43 -3.09 10.00 -7.09
CA CYS A 43 -2.32 9.37 -6.03
C CYS A 43 -0.84 9.71 -6.16
N LEU A 44 -0.10 9.56 -5.04
CA LEU A 44 1.35 9.72 -5.01
C LEU A 44 2.02 8.36 -5.19
N LEU A 45 2.75 8.18 -6.28
CA LEU A 45 3.53 6.98 -6.53
C LEU A 45 5.01 7.22 -6.23
N PRO A 46 5.70 6.29 -5.54
CA PRO A 46 7.13 6.35 -5.40
C PRO A 46 7.82 6.23 -6.76
N SER A 47 8.80 7.08 -7.06
CA SER A 47 9.56 7.00 -8.33
C SER A 47 10.25 5.65 -8.52
N GLY A 48 10.83 5.09 -7.45
CA GLY A 48 11.47 3.77 -7.47
C GLY A 48 10.55 2.60 -7.80
N LEU A 49 9.21 2.78 -7.73
CA LEU A 49 8.27 1.77 -8.23
C LEU A 49 8.38 1.61 -9.75
N PHE A 50 8.51 2.72 -10.47
CA PHE A 50 8.65 2.70 -11.92
C PHE A 50 9.99 2.11 -12.34
N ASP A 51 11.07 2.43 -11.63
CA ASP A 51 12.39 1.85 -11.90
C ASP A 51 12.31 0.31 -11.81
N ARG A 52 11.68 -0.23 -10.77
CA ARG A 52 11.50 -1.67 -10.60
C ARG A 52 10.64 -2.32 -11.68
N LEU A 53 9.57 -1.65 -12.11
CA LEU A 53 8.72 -2.15 -13.19
C LEU A 53 9.45 -2.12 -14.54
N LEU A 54 10.28 -1.11 -14.78
CA LEU A 54 11.10 -1.01 -15.99
C LEU A 54 12.21 -2.07 -16.00
N ASP A 55 12.86 -2.31 -14.87
CA ASP A 55 13.87 -3.35 -14.74
C ASP A 55 13.28 -4.73 -15.01
N SER A 56 12.07 -5.01 -14.53
CA SER A 56 11.36 -6.26 -14.83
C SER A 56 11.02 -6.40 -16.32
N SER A 57 10.67 -5.29 -16.99
CA SER A 57 10.41 -5.29 -18.44
C SER A 57 11.68 -5.44 -19.28
N ALA A 58 12.85 -5.13 -18.72
CA ALA A 58 14.16 -5.31 -19.36
C ALA A 58 14.70 -6.75 -19.25
N GLY A 59 13.91 -7.70 -18.73
CA GLY A 59 14.26 -9.13 -18.64
C GLY A 59 14.89 -9.54 -17.31
N ILE A 60 14.87 -8.68 -16.31
CA ILE A 60 15.09 -9.11 -14.92
C ILE A 60 13.77 -9.74 -14.47
N GLU A 61 13.73 -11.05 -14.41
CA GLU A 61 12.59 -11.79 -13.89
C GLU A 61 12.38 -11.38 -12.42
N ILE A 62 11.25 -10.72 -12.13
CA ILE A 62 10.76 -10.69 -10.75
C ILE A 62 10.27 -12.11 -10.49
N GLU A 63 10.98 -12.86 -9.65
CA GLU A 63 10.49 -14.15 -9.16
C GLU A 63 9.21 -13.91 -8.36
N ILE A 64 8.08 -14.12 -9.01
CA ILE A 64 6.77 -14.10 -8.36
C ILE A 64 6.59 -15.49 -7.74
N ASP A 65 6.68 -15.56 -6.43
CA ASP A 65 6.28 -16.79 -5.73
C ASP A 65 4.73 -16.84 -5.71
N GLU A 66 4.18 -17.64 -6.60
CA GLU A 66 2.73 -17.84 -6.70
C GLU A 66 2.10 -18.35 -5.40
N ASN A 67 2.88 -18.96 -4.51
CA ASN A 67 2.39 -19.42 -3.21
C ASN A 67 2.16 -18.24 -2.22
N LEU A 68 2.78 -17.09 -2.46
CA LEU A 68 2.64 -15.90 -1.60
C LEU A 68 1.46 -15.02 -2.00
N TRP A 69 0.95 -15.17 -3.22
CA TRP A 69 -0.12 -14.34 -3.77
C TRP A 69 -1.31 -15.20 -4.23
N HIS A 70 -2.46 -14.99 -3.62
CA HIS A 70 -3.71 -15.63 -4.02
C HIS A 70 -4.78 -14.57 -4.32
N ILE A 71 -5.01 -14.32 -5.60
CA ILE A 71 -5.95 -13.28 -6.07
C ILE A 71 -7.16 -13.95 -6.70
N ASP A 72 -8.32 -13.80 -6.06
CA ASP A 72 -9.61 -14.36 -6.48
C ASP A 72 -10.59 -13.22 -6.74
N ILE A 73 -10.46 -12.60 -7.90
CA ILE A 73 -11.29 -11.47 -8.34
C ILE A 73 -11.62 -11.68 -9.81
N GLU A 74 -12.89 -11.90 -10.13
CA GLU A 74 -13.37 -12.23 -11.47
C GLU A 74 -12.88 -11.31 -12.59
N SER A 75 -12.74 -10.01 -12.30
CA SER A 75 -12.29 -9.01 -13.31
C SER A 75 -10.79 -9.03 -13.58
N PHE A 76 -10.00 -9.80 -12.82
CA PHE A 76 -8.53 -9.82 -12.89
C PHE A 76 -7.95 -11.21 -13.13
N GLU A 77 -8.75 -12.14 -13.65
CA GLU A 77 -8.27 -13.47 -14.02
C GLU A 77 -7.07 -13.38 -14.99
N ASN A 78 -6.00 -14.11 -14.67
CA ASN A 78 -4.76 -14.22 -15.45
C ASN A 78 -3.88 -12.96 -15.57
N SER A 79 -3.89 -12.07 -14.60
CA SER A 79 -3.07 -10.86 -14.69
C SER A 79 -1.73 -10.97 -13.95
N ALA A 80 -0.80 -11.78 -14.49
CA ALA A 80 0.58 -11.86 -13.98
C ALA A 80 1.23 -10.47 -13.83
N GLY A 81 0.95 -9.54 -14.76
CA GLY A 81 1.41 -8.16 -14.69
C GLY A 81 0.92 -7.39 -13.46
N LEU A 82 -0.30 -7.70 -12.98
CA LEU A 82 -0.84 -7.04 -11.78
C LEU A 82 -0.21 -7.60 -10.49
N VAL A 83 0.07 -8.90 -10.46
CA VAL A 83 0.83 -9.52 -9.36
C VAL A 83 2.27 -8.98 -9.35
N ALA A 84 2.89 -8.81 -10.51
CA ALA A 84 4.21 -8.16 -10.62
C ALA A 84 4.19 -6.71 -10.09
N LEU A 85 3.12 -5.97 -10.33
CA LEU A 85 2.94 -4.63 -9.75
C LEU A 85 2.83 -4.68 -8.21
N ALA A 86 2.11 -5.65 -7.67
CA ALA A 86 2.01 -5.84 -6.23
C ALA A 86 3.38 -6.22 -5.62
N GLU A 87 4.12 -7.14 -6.24
CA GLU A 87 5.47 -7.53 -5.77
C GLU A 87 6.46 -6.36 -5.86
N ALA A 88 6.45 -5.59 -6.96
CA ALA A 88 7.27 -4.38 -7.08
C ALA A 88 6.93 -3.34 -6.00
N SER A 89 5.65 -3.18 -5.68
CA SER A 89 5.18 -2.27 -4.63
C SER A 89 5.60 -2.73 -3.24
N LYS A 90 5.56 -4.04 -2.97
CA LYS A 90 6.06 -4.66 -1.74
C LYS A 90 7.57 -4.45 -1.58
N ALA A 91 8.35 -4.76 -2.62
CA ALA A 91 9.78 -4.56 -2.62
C ALA A 91 10.15 -3.09 -2.41
N GLN A 92 9.47 -2.17 -3.12
CA GLN A 92 9.65 -0.74 -2.93
C GLN A 92 9.35 -0.28 -1.52
N PHE A 93 8.30 -0.82 -0.87
CA PHE A 93 7.98 -0.50 0.52
C PHE A 93 9.08 -1.01 1.47
N LEU A 94 9.56 -2.23 1.25
CA LEU A 94 10.62 -2.84 2.07
C LEU A 94 11.95 -2.10 1.99
N ASP A 95 12.22 -1.38 0.92
CA ASP A 95 13.41 -0.52 0.80
C ASP A 95 13.30 0.81 1.55
N THR A 96 12.09 1.19 1.98
CA THR A 96 11.93 2.41 2.78
C THR A 96 12.38 2.16 4.23
N GLU A 97 12.71 3.24 4.96
CA GLU A 97 13.00 3.19 6.40
C GLU A 97 11.73 3.36 7.26
N GLN A 98 10.54 3.22 6.66
CA GLN A 98 9.28 3.44 7.37
C GLN A 98 9.06 2.39 8.45
N HIS A 99 9.03 2.80 9.70
CA HIS A 99 8.72 1.90 10.82
C HIS A 99 7.23 1.60 10.89
N ILE A 100 6.91 0.33 11.10
CA ILE A 100 5.55 -0.15 11.33
C ILE A 100 5.48 -0.72 12.73
N LEU A 101 4.59 -0.21 13.55
CA LEU A 101 4.34 -0.69 14.90
C LEU A 101 2.87 -1.10 15.00
N VAL A 102 2.65 -2.38 15.24
CA VAL A 102 1.33 -2.98 15.44
C VAL A 102 1.39 -3.79 16.72
N MET A 103 0.56 -3.44 17.70
CA MET A 103 0.43 -4.16 18.97
C MET A 103 -0.83 -5.02 18.99
N ASN A 104 -1.82 -4.63 18.22
CA ASN A 104 -3.09 -5.33 18.10
C ASN A 104 -3.69 -5.08 16.69
N PRO A 105 -4.65 -5.91 16.23
CA PRO A 105 -5.20 -5.78 14.88
C PRO A 105 -5.82 -4.40 14.57
N ALA A 106 -6.36 -3.69 15.56
CA ALA A 106 -6.98 -2.39 15.35
C ALA A 106 -5.95 -1.30 14.94
N ASP A 107 -4.67 -1.46 15.30
CA ASP A 107 -3.62 -0.52 14.94
C ASP A 107 -3.40 -0.44 13.44
N TRP A 108 -3.79 -1.48 12.69
CA TRP A 108 -3.73 -1.50 11.23
C TRP A 108 -4.55 -0.39 10.57
N MET A 109 -5.62 0.11 11.22
CA MET A 109 -6.34 1.27 10.69
C MET A 109 -5.42 2.51 10.63
N GLY A 110 -4.66 2.75 11.68
CA GLY A 110 -3.67 3.85 11.72
C GLY A 110 -2.51 3.63 10.74
N VAL A 111 -2.04 2.39 10.61
CA VAL A 111 -1.02 2.02 9.62
C VAL A 111 -1.53 2.30 8.21
N CYS A 112 -2.73 1.84 7.85
CA CYS A 112 -3.33 2.08 6.54
C CYS A 112 -3.52 3.58 6.25
N GLN A 113 -3.91 4.37 7.25
CA GLN A 113 -3.98 5.82 7.11
C GLN A 113 -2.61 6.41 6.74
N GLN A 114 -1.55 5.94 7.40
CA GLN A 114 -0.19 6.43 7.20
C GLN A 114 0.40 5.99 5.86
N ILE A 115 0.23 4.72 5.46
CA ILE A 115 0.92 4.16 4.29
C ILE A 115 0.10 4.20 3.00
N LEU A 116 -1.23 4.25 3.09
CA LEU A 116 -2.13 4.25 1.93
C LEU A 116 -2.89 5.56 1.77
N ALA A 117 -3.71 5.95 2.75
CA ALA A 117 -4.58 7.11 2.62
C ALA A 117 -3.79 8.41 2.45
N SER A 118 -2.66 8.56 3.16
CA SER A 118 -1.78 9.74 3.02
C SER A 118 -1.19 9.91 1.61
N LYS A 119 -1.20 8.85 0.81
CA LYS A 119 -0.75 8.85 -0.60
C LYS A 119 -1.90 8.90 -1.59
N GLY A 120 -3.13 8.97 -1.13
CA GLY A 120 -4.33 9.00 -1.96
C GLY A 120 -4.77 7.64 -2.50
N TYR A 121 -4.22 6.51 -2.01
CA TYR A 121 -4.58 5.20 -2.54
C TYR A 121 -5.98 4.76 -2.10
N SER A 122 -6.15 4.44 -0.84
CA SER A 122 -7.43 4.04 -0.26
C SER A 122 -7.36 4.03 1.26
N MET A 123 -8.54 3.93 1.90
CA MET A 123 -8.67 3.71 3.33
C MET A 123 -9.54 2.48 3.55
N PRO A 124 -9.17 1.53 4.43
CA PRO A 124 -10.00 0.38 4.71
C PRO A 124 -11.29 0.80 5.44
N HIS A 125 -12.35 0.05 5.17
CA HIS A 125 -13.61 0.13 5.90
C HIS A 125 -13.49 -0.50 7.29
N SER A 126 -12.82 -1.66 7.36
CA SER A 126 -12.62 -2.38 8.62
C SER A 126 -11.34 -3.21 8.59
N VAL A 127 -10.87 -3.53 9.80
CA VAL A 127 -9.73 -4.42 10.04
C VAL A 127 -10.08 -5.38 11.18
N THR A 128 -9.78 -6.66 11.01
CA THR A 128 -10.06 -7.72 11.98
C THR A 128 -8.86 -8.65 12.09
N GLY A 129 -8.46 -9.01 13.29
CA GLY A 129 -7.49 -10.08 13.52
C GLY A 129 -8.09 -11.45 13.24
N ILE A 130 -7.36 -12.32 12.54
CA ILE A 130 -7.84 -13.66 12.18
C ILE A 130 -7.17 -14.78 12.96
N ASP A 131 -6.00 -14.49 13.54
CA ASP A 131 -5.27 -15.47 14.36
C ASP A 131 -4.46 -14.77 15.48
N ALA A 132 -3.78 -15.58 16.30
CA ALA A 132 -2.92 -15.10 17.39
C ALA A 132 -1.48 -14.75 16.91
N HIS A 133 -1.21 -14.90 15.62
CA HIS A 133 0.11 -14.78 15.02
C HIS A 133 0.23 -13.56 14.09
N GLY A 134 -0.56 -12.53 14.33
CA GLY A 134 -0.53 -11.29 13.54
C GLY A 134 -1.31 -11.36 12.23
N GLY A 135 -2.03 -12.45 11.97
CA GLY A 135 -2.90 -12.55 10.82
C GLY A 135 -4.02 -11.51 10.88
N VAL A 136 -4.28 -10.84 9.73
CA VAL A 136 -5.24 -9.75 9.66
C VAL A 136 -6.05 -9.79 8.39
N GLU A 137 -7.35 -9.51 8.51
CA GLU A 137 -8.26 -9.27 7.41
C GLU A 137 -8.59 -7.78 7.31
N ILE A 138 -8.43 -7.22 6.12
CA ILE A 138 -8.64 -5.81 5.83
C ILE A 138 -9.66 -5.68 4.70
N ILE A 139 -10.75 -4.96 4.95
CA ILE A 139 -11.85 -4.80 3.99
C ILE A 139 -11.86 -3.39 3.42
N PHE A 140 -11.87 -3.28 2.09
CA PHE A 140 -12.03 -2.04 1.36
C PHE A 140 -13.35 -2.04 0.60
N GLU A 141 -14.14 -0.98 0.71
CA GLU A 141 -15.33 -0.78 -0.13
C GLU A 141 -14.97 -0.35 -1.56
N SER A 142 -13.85 0.35 -1.69
CA SER A 142 -13.30 0.79 -2.98
C SER A 142 -11.78 0.87 -2.87
N CYS A 143 -11.08 0.29 -3.82
CA CYS A 143 -9.62 0.32 -3.88
C CYS A 143 -9.14 0.46 -5.33
N PRO A 144 -9.17 1.68 -5.90
CA PRO A 144 -8.80 1.89 -7.31
C PRO A 144 -7.34 1.53 -7.63
N PHE A 145 -6.47 1.53 -6.63
CA PHE A 145 -5.05 1.16 -6.76
C PHE A 145 -4.76 -0.17 -6.05
N LEU A 146 -5.66 -1.16 -6.20
CA LEU A 146 -5.67 -2.41 -5.45
C LEU A 146 -4.31 -3.11 -5.39
N PHE A 147 -3.66 -3.32 -6.51
CA PHE A 147 -2.40 -4.08 -6.55
C PHE A 147 -1.22 -3.33 -5.91
N ILE A 148 -1.23 -2.00 -5.97
CA ILE A 148 -0.28 -1.18 -5.22
C ILE A 148 -0.56 -1.31 -3.72
N CYS A 149 -1.82 -1.21 -3.32
CA CYS A 149 -2.23 -1.38 -1.92
C CYS A 149 -1.86 -2.77 -1.38
N LEU A 150 -2.10 -3.83 -2.16
CA LEU A 150 -1.73 -5.20 -1.80
C LEU A 150 -0.23 -5.31 -1.52
N GLY A 151 0.61 -4.78 -2.42
CA GLY A 151 2.06 -4.82 -2.26
C GLY A 151 2.53 -4.01 -1.03
N VAL A 152 2.03 -2.79 -0.87
CA VAL A 152 2.37 -1.95 0.29
C VAL A 152 1.94 -2.59 1.60
N LEU A 153 0.74 -3.16 1.68
CA LEU A 153 0.25 -3.87 2.86
C LEU A 153 1.06 -5.12 3.18
N ALA A 154 1.39 -5.92 2.15
CA ALA A 154 2.24 -7.10 2.31
C ALA A 154 3.63 -6.73 2.84
N GLY A 155 4.25 -5.67 2.31
CA GLY A 155 5.52 -5.14 2.79
C GLY A 155 5.45 -4.63 4.23
N ALA A 156 4.38 -3.91 4.57
CA ALA A 156 4.15 -3.40 5.92
C ALA A 156 3.96 -4.54 6.93
N TRP A 157 3.19 -5.57 6.56
CA TRP A 157 2.97 -6.74 7.41
C TRP A 157 4.29 -7.52 7.63
N GLN A 158 5.02 -7.80 6.54
CA GLN A 158 6.31 -8.49 6.62
C GLN A 158 7.30 -7.72 7.50
N ARG A 159 7.27 -6.40 7.48
CA ARG A 159 8.12 -5.56 8.35
C ARG A 159 7.68 -5.60 9.81
N ALA A 160 6.36 -5.55 10.07
CA ALA A 160 5.81 -5.61 11.41
C ALA A 160 6.11 -6.96 12.09
N GLU A 161 5.92 -8.05 11.36
CA GLU A 161 6.02 -9.42 11.87
C GLU A 161 7.44 -10.04 11.70
N GLY A 162 8.30 -9.45 10.87
CA GLY A 162 9.67 -9.93 10.64
C GLY A 162 9.77 -11.25 9.89
N ARG A 163 8.74 -11.65 9.14
CA ARG A 163 8.64 -12.94 8.44
C ARG A 163 7.87 -12.81 7.12
N PRO A 164 8.03 -13.78 6.18
CA PRO A 164 7.32 -13.77 4.91
C PRO A 164 5.80 -13.80 5.11
N VAL A 165 5.10 -13.04 4.27
CA VAL A 165 3.65 -12.90 4.26
C VAL A 165 3.04 -13.68 3.11
N LYS A 166 1.94 -14.37 3.39
CA LYS A 166 1.01 -14.86 2.39
C LYS A 166 -0.14 -13.86 2.28
N THR A 167 -0.39 -13.39 1.07
CA THR A 167 -1.37 -12.36 0.78
C THR A 167 -2.49 -12.94 -0.08
N SER A 168 -3.71 -12.86 0.39
CA SER A 168 -4.86 -13.18 -0.44
C SER A 168 -5.79 -11.99 -0.61
N CYS A 169 -6.47 -11.92 -1.75
CA CYS A 169 -7.46 -10.89 -2.03
C CYS A 169 -8.65 -11.51 -2.74
N LYS A 170 -9.85 -11.24 -2.23
CA LYS A 170 -11.11 -11.70 -2.80
C LYS A 170 -12.04 -10.52 -3.07
N GLY A 171 -12.77 -10.62 -4.19
CA GLY A 171 -13.89 -9.73 -4.47
C GLY A 171 -15.19 -10.33 -3.89
N VAL A 172 -15.81 -9.67 -2.92
CA VAL A 172 -17.06 -10.12 -2.29
C VAL A 172 -18.02 -8.94 -2.21
N ASP A 173 -19.19 -9.08 -2.83
CA ASP A 173 -20.26 -8.05 -2.80
C ASP A 173 -19.79 -6.64 -3.15
N GLY A 174 -18.91 -6.52 -4.15
CA GLY A 174 -18.34 -5.25 -4.60
C GLY A 174 -17.26 -4.66 -3.69
N LYS A 175 -16.86 -5.39 -2.66
CA LYS A 175 -15.76 -5.04 -1.74
C LYS A 175 -14.54 -5.90 -2.01
N PHE A 176 -13.38 -5.42 -1.58
CA PHE A 176 -12.13 -6.20 -1.59
C PHE A 176 -11.80 -6.63 -0.17
N VAL A 177 -11.69 -7.94 0.02
CA VAL A 177 -11.27 -8.55 1.28
C VAL A 177 -9.84 -9.02 1.13
N ILE A 178 -8.91 -8.36 1.83
CA ILE A 178 -7.48 -8.65 1.81
C ILE A 178 -7.11 -9.37 3.10
N THR A 179 -6.47 -10.53 2.97
CA THR A 179 -5.96 -11.29 4.12
C THR A 179 -4.44 -11.34 4.06
N LEU A 180 -3.81 -11.01 5.17
CA LEU A 180 -2.36 -11.08 5.36
C LEU A 180 -2.09 -12.06 6.50
N GLU A 181 -1.32 -13.09 6.23
CA GLU A 181 -1.01 -14.14 7.21
C GLU A 181 0.43 -14.63 7.06
N SER A 182 0.94 -15.36 8.05
CA SER A 182 2.25 -15.97 7.95
C SER A 182 2.27 -17.01 6.83
N PHE A 183 3.33 -16.95 5.99
CA PHE A 183 3.55 -17.98 4.96
C PHE A 183 3.87 -19.34 5.58
N HIS A 184 4.53 -19.38 6.73
CA HIS A 184 4.85 -20.63 7.43
C HIS A 184 3.80 -20.90 8.51
N GLU A 185 3.24 -22.11 8.50
CA GLU A 185 2.46 -22.60 9.63
C GLU A 185 3.39 -22.61 10.86
N LEU A 186 2.98 -21.85 11.87
CA LEU A 186 3.66 -21.86 13.16
C LEU A 186 3.19 -23.11 13.91
N ALA A 187 4.09 -24.02 14.17
CA ALA A 187 3.84 -25.24 14.91
C ALA A 187 3.52 -24.94 16.40
#